data_225194607be10741b97ed0b49c2d3af5
#
_entry.id   225194607be10741b97ed0b49c2d3af5
#
_cell.length_a   1.000
_cell.length_b   1.000
_cell.length_c   1.000
_cell.angle_alpha   90.00
_cell.angle_beta   90.00
_cell.angle_gamma   90.00
#
_symmetry.space_group_name_H-M   'P 1'
#
loop_
_entity.id
_entity.type
_entity.pdbx_description
1 polymer ?
#
loop_
_entity_poly.entity_id
_entity_poly.type
_entity_poly.pdbx_seq_one_letter_code
_entity_poly.pdbx_strand_id
1 'polypeptide(L)'
;MSRSILTGLRPRLRRLSFPFLVLVSLACAAGGLRMLAAQTTSSWTLDGVMGMMDKSAQDFHTLTADIEHIKYTAVVKDTSAETGHIFVRRDEKMRIEIVKPDSRTILRTGDSLFVYNPKINRVEEFDLGKNRSMVDQYVLLGFGTKSENIKKSYLVSVIGEEEIDHKKTVVLELTPKSDQIRNQIIKIQMWIDEASWLPIQQKFFEAGSGDYFLFHYINTIKNLKIGDGKFKQDWPKSVSRVKPHA
;
A
#
# COMPACT_ATOMS: atom_id res chain seq x y z
N MET A 1 42.88 28.21 56.52
CA MET A 1 42.58 29.35 57.43
C MET A 1 41.13 29.68 57.21
N SER A 2 40.41 29.36 58.16
CA SER A 2 39.70 30.02 59.22
C SER A 2 38.21 30.22 58.81
N ARG A 3 37.32 29.41 59.35
CA ARG A 3 36.45 29.67 60.55
C ARG A 3 35.40 30.74 60.23
N SER A 4 34.13 30.57 60.41
CA SER A 4 33.27 30.12 61.51
C SER A 4 32.08 31.06 61.46
N ILE A 5 30.91 30.84 61.82
CA ILE A 5 30.17 30.32 62.95
C ILE A 5 28.77 30.93 62.87
N LEU A 6 27.72 30.10 63.08
CA LEU A 6 26.58 30.26 63.95
C LEU A 6 25.66 31.48 63.83
N THR A 7 24.38 31.45 63.94
CA THR A 7 23.36 30.96 64.85
C THR A 7 22.03 31.48 64.33
N GLY A 8 20.94 30.85 64.23
CA GLY A 8 20.10 30.30 65.21
C GLY A 8 18.98 31.28 65.61
N LEU A 9 17.71 30.90 65.28
CA LEU A 9 16.58 31.15 66.27
C LEU A 9 15.27 30.56 65.66
N ARG A 10 14.77 29.53 66.30
CA ARG A 10 13.30 29.29 66.42
C ARG A 10 12.77 30.15 67.45
N PRO A 11 11.48 30.60 67.47
CA PRO A 11 10.50 29.80 68.17
C PRO A 11 9.02 29.90 67.73
N ARG A 12 8.33 28.92 68.21
CA ARG A 12 7.01 28.89 68.85
C ARG A 12 5.73 28.67 68.03
N LEU A 13 5.25 27.48 68.33
CA LEU A 13 3.88 27.00 68.22
C LEU A 13 2.83 27.99 68.77
N ARG A 14 1.69 28.04 68.10
CA ARG A 14 0.39 28.20 68.79
C ARG A 14 -0.63 27.25 68.14
N ARG A 15 -1.05 26.30 68.97
CA ARG A 15 -2.23 25.45 68.74
C ARG A 15 -3.47 26.30 68.95
N LEU A 16 -4.51 26.04 68.14
CA LEU A 16 -5.94 26.13 68.63
C LEU A 16 -6.81 25.38 67.59
N SER A 17 -7.24 24.20 68.02
CA SER A 17 -8.65 23.77 68.17
C SER A 17 -9.47 23.45 66.95
N PHE A 18 -9.74 22.17 66.79
CA PHE A 18 -10.90 21.49 66.20
C PHE A 18 -12.25 22.11 66.62
N PRO A 19 -13.41 21.84 65.99
CA PRO A 19 -13.81 20.78 65.14
C PRO A 19 -14.72 21.22 63.94
N PHE A 20 -14.90 20.46 62.89
CA PHE A 20 -16.22 19.93 62.53
C PHE A 20 -16.09 18.99 61.35
N LEU A 21 -16.54 17.81 61.57
CA LEU A 21 -16.68 16.66 60.70
C LEU A 21 -17.78 16.93 59.66
N VAL A 22 -17.47 16.89 58.35
CA VAL A 22 -18.46 16.51 57.34
C VAL A 22 -17.80 15.59 56.37
N LEU A 23 -18.16 14.34 56.48
CA LEU A 23 -17.87 13.25 55.54
C LEU A 23 -18.70 13.47 54.28
N VAL A 24 -18.07 13.86 53.17
CA VAL A 24 -18.66 13.71 51.86
C VAL A 24 -17.81 12.70 51.11
N SER A 25 -18.28 11.47 51.10
CA SER A 25 -17.78 10.38 50.27
C SER A 25 -18.11 10.67 48.80
N LEU A 26 -17.15 11.29 48.07
CA LEU A 26 -17.23 11.42 46.63
C LEU A 26 -16.67 10.14 46.03
N ALA A 27 -17.58 9.21 45.68
CA ALA A 27 -17.24 8.04 44.86
C ALA A 27 -16.76 8.51 43.50
N CYS A 28 -15.44 8.51 43.27
CA CYS A 28 -14.85 8.60 41.96
C CYS A 28 -15.19 7.30 41.18
N ALA A 29 -16.34 7.29 40.53
CA ALA A 29 -16.58 6.36 39.45
C ALA A 29 -15.61 6.67 38.30
N ALA A 30 -14.47 6.00 38.30
CA ALA A 30 -13.57 5.96 37.16
C ALA A 30 -14.30 5.26 36.00
N GLY A 31 -15.15 6.01 35.32
CA GLY A 31 -15.72 5.62 34.03
C GLY A 31 -14.61 5.60 33.01
N GLY A 32 -13.94 4.44 32.87
CA GLY A 32 -13.05 4.20 31.75
C GLY A 32 -13.86 4.36 30.48
N LEU A 33 -13.68 5.47 29.76
CA LEU A 33 -14.11 5.62 28.40
C LEU A 33 -13.32 4.58 27.58
N ARG A 34 -13.85 3.36 27.48
CA ARG A 34 -13.45 2.45 26.44
C ARG A 34 -13.88 3.10 25.13
N MET A 35 -12.93 3.72 24.42
CA MET A 35 -13.11 3.96 22.99
C MET A 35 -13.33 2.59 22.36
N LEU A 36 -14.59 2.23 22.17
CA LEU A 36 -14.93 1.21 21.18
C LEU A 36 -14.44 1.80 19.84
N ALA A 37 -13.33 1.29 19.35
CA ALA A 37 -13.01 1.42 17.94
C ALA A 37 -14.25 0.85 17.21
N ALA A 38 -15.05 1.73 16.62
CA ALA A 38 -16.14 1.34 15.77
C ALA A 38 -15.49 0.56 14.61
N GLN A 39 -15.61 -0.78 14.66
CA GLN A 39 -15.37 -1.57 13.48
C GLN A 39 -16.46 -1.13 12.50
N THR A 40 -16.10 -0.35 11.52
CA THR A 40 -16.94 -0.03 10.37
C THR A 40 -17.22 -1.35 9.67
N THR A 41 -18.35 -1.97 10.02
CA THR A 41 -18.85 -3.14 9.28
C THR A 41 -19.16 -2.63 7.89
N SER A 42 -18.43 -3.13 6.90
CA SER A 42 -18.69 -2.82 5.49
C SER A 42 -20.12 -3.22 5.14
N SER A 43 -20.80 -2.37 4.39
CA SER A 43 -22.11 -2.67 3.79
C SER A 43 -21.98 -3.71 2.67
N TRP A 44 -20.79 -3.93 2.16
CA TRP A 44 -20.50 -4.84 1.06
C TRP A 44 -20.18 -6.25 1.53
N THR A 45 -20.81 -7.24 0.88
CA THR A 45 -20.39 -8.64 0.99
C THR A 45 -19.24 -8.93 0.02
N LEU A 46 -18.39 -9.92 0.35
CA LEU A 46 -17.31 -10.34 -0.55
C LEU A 46 -17.82 -10.70 -1.95
N ASP A 47 -18.90 -11.46 -2.04
CA ASP A 47 -19.45 -11.88 -3.34
C ASP A 47 -20.03 -10.69 -4.10
N GLY A 48 -20.60 -9.71 -3.41
CA GLY A 48 -21.07 -8.46 -4.02
C GLY A 48 -19.92 -7.68 -4.67
N VAL A 49 -18.83 -7.46 -3.92
CA VAL A 49 -17.62 -6.78 -4.44
C VAL A 49 -17.02 -7.54 -5.63
N MET A 50 -16.84 -8.86 -5.47
CA MET A 50 -16.27 -9.70 -6.52
C MET A 50 -17.13 -9.69 -7.80
N GLY A 51 -18.46 -9.73 -7.67
CA GLY A 51 -19.38 -9.64 -8.80
C GLY A 51 -19.29 -8.31 -9.54
N MET A 52 -19.09 -7.20 -8.82
CA MET A 52 -18.92 -5.88 -9.44
C MET A 52 -17.55 -5.74 -10.10
N MET A 53 -16.49 -6.28 -9.50
CA MET A 53 -15.16 -6.35 -10.12
C MET A 53 -15.18 -7.19 -11.40
N ASP A 54 -15.89 -8.31 -11.41
CA ASP A 54 -16.06 -9.15 -12.60
C ASP A 54 -16.77 -8.41 -13.74
N LYS A 55 -17.82 -7.64 -13.43
CA LYS A 55 -18.49 -6.77 -14.43
C LYS A 55 -17.50 -5.75 -14.99
N SER A 56 -16.71 -5.10 -14.14
CA SER A 56 -15.69 -4.15 -14.58
C SER A 56 -14.60 -4.82 -15.42
N ALA A 57 -14.28 -6.09 -15.16
CA ALA A 57 -13.27 -6.84 -15.90
C ALA A 57 -13.72 -7.29 -17.29
N GLN A 58 -15.04 -7.43 -17.54
CA GLN A 58 -15.57 -7.91 -18.81
C GLN A 58 -15.22 -6.97 -19.98
N ASP A 59 -15.35 -5.68 -19.78
CA ASP A 59 -15.10 -4.63 -20.76
C ASP A 59 -13.73 -3.96 -20.58
N PHE A 60 -12.85 -4.53 -19.74
CA PHE A 60 -11.49 -3.99 -19.53
C PHE A 60 -10.60 -4.30 -20.74
N HIS A 61 -10.08 -3.27 -21.38
CA HIS A 61 -9.12 -3.36 -22.48
C HIS A 61 -7.79 -2.69 -22.15
N THR A 62 -7.85 -1.51 -21.60
CA THR A 62 -6.67 -0.71 -21.28
C THR A 62 -6.88 0.10 -20.00
N LEU A 63 -5.77 0.49 -19.38
CA LEU A 63 -5.73 1.43 -18.27
C LEU A 63 -4.55 2.38 -18.46
N THR A 64 -4.78 3.65 -18.14
CA THR A 64 -3.73 4.63 -17.91
C THR A 64 -3.97 5.29 -16.56
N ALA A 65 -2.92 5.54 -15.81
CA ALA A 65 -2.98 6.31 -14.57
C ALA A 65 -1.66 7.01 -14.31
N ASP A 66 -1.70 8.08 -13.54
CA ASP A 66 -0.54 8.54 -12.81
C ASP A 66 -0.35 7.64 -11.60
N ILE A 67 0.90 7.37 -11.22
CA ILE A 67 1.21 6.53 -10.06
C ILE A 67 2.09 7.27 -9.06
N GLU A 68 1.79 7.03 -7.79
CA GLU A 68 2.70 7.25 -6.69
C GLU A 68 3.04 5.88 -6.08
N HIS A 69 4.33 5.56 -6.06
CA HIS A 69 4.87 4.34 -5.46
C HIS A 69 5.62 4.72 -4.20
N ILE A 70 5.13 4.27 -3.06
CA ILE A 70 5.71 4.55 -1.74
C ILE A 70 6.32 3.25 -1.22
N LYS A 71 7.57 3.31 -0.76
CA LYS A 71 8.21 2.23 -0.03
C LYS A 71 8.53 2.69 1.39
N TYR A 72 8.03 1.95 2.38
CA TYR A 72 8.36 2.13 3.79
C TYR A 72 9.33 1.06 4.25
N THR A 73 10.41 1.47 4.92
CA THR A 73 11.43 0.58 5.50
C THR A 73 11.39 0.69 7.02
N ALA A 74 10.87 -0.34 7.67
CA ALA A 74 10.54 -0.33 9.10
C ALA A 74 11.76 -0.17 10.02
N VAL A 75 12.88 -0.80 9.69
CA VAL A 75 14.11 -0.76 10.51
C VAL A 75 14.63 0.66 10.69
N VAL A 76 14.59 1.48 9.64
CA VAL A 76 15.03 2.88 9.66
C VAL A 76 13.87 3.87 9.81
N LYS A 77 12.62 3.38 9.82
CA LYS A 77 11.39 4.18 9.87
C LYS A 77 11.36 5.26 8.79
N ASP A 78 11.86 4.93 7.60
CA ASP A 78 11.99 5.83 6.47
C ASP A 78 11.01 5.49 5.36
N THR A 79 10.64 6.52 4.60
CA THR A 79 9.71 6.40 3.47
C THR A 79 10.33 7.03 2.24
N SER A 80 10.43 6.28 1.16
CA SER A 80 10.77 6.80 -0.16
C SER A 80 9.55 6.81 -1.06
N ALA A 81 9.46 7.80 -1.92
CA ALA A 81 8.37 7.94 -2.88
C ALA A 81 8.90 8.14 -4.30
N GLU A 82 8.24 7.52 -5.25
CA GLU A 82 8.48 7.63 -6.69
C GLU A 82 7.17 7.99 -7.37
N THR A 83 7.24 8.82 -8.40
CA THR A 83 6.06 9.20 -9.18
C THR A 83 6.28 8.91 -10.65
N GLY A 84 5.19 8.63 -11.36
CA GLY A 84 5.28 8.31 -12.78
C GLY A 84 3.92 8.01 -13.39
N HIS A 85 3.94 7.23 -14.47
CA HIS A 85 2.75 6.86 -15.23
C HIS A 85 2.73 5.35 -15.48
N ILE A 86 1.53 4.77 -15.46
CA ILE A 86 1.31 3.37 -15.83
C ILE A 86 0.39 3.27 -17.03
N PHE A 87 0.72 2.37 -17.94
CA PHE A 87 -0.05 2.02 -19.12
C PHE A 87 -0.20 0.50 -19.14
N VAL A 88 -1.42 0.02 -19.11
CA VAL A 88 -1.73 -1.42 -19.15
C VAL A 88 -2.63 -1.71 -20.33
N ARG A 89 -2.39 -2.83 -21.01
CA ARG A 89 -3.25 -3.36 -22.07
C ARG A 89 -3.46 -4.86 -21.87
N ARG A 90 -4.67 -5.33 -22.12
CA ARG A 90 -5.11 -6.70 -21.82
C ARG A 90 -4.29 -7.80 -22.51
N ASP A 91 -3.62 -7.48 -23.66
CA ASP A 91 -2.74 -8.37 -24.40
C ASP A 91 -1.35 -8.52 -23.79
N GLU A 92 -1.27 -8.47 -22.43
CA GLU A 92 -0.05 -8.68 -21.66
C GLU A 92 1.04 -7.63 -21.89
N LYS A 93 0.61 -6.42 -22.18
CA LYS A 93 1.49 -5.28 -22.35
C LYS A 93 1.32 -4.32 -21.18
N MET A 94 2.43 -3.94 -20.61
CA MET A 94 2.48 -2.97 -19.53
C MET A 94 3.72 -2.10 -19.70
N ARG A 95 3.56 -0.81 -19.44
CA ARG A 95 4.66 0.13 -19.32
C ARG A 95 4.47 0.98 -18.08
N ILE A 96 5.50 1.04 -17.25
CA ILE A 96 5.57 1.97 -16.13
C ILE A 96 6.73 2.91 -16.42
N GLU A 97 6.47 4.19 -16.38
CA GLU A 97 7.45 5.26 -16.56
C GLU A 97 7.61 5.99 -15.22
N ILE A 98 8.65 5.67 -14.47
CA ILE A 98 9.01 6.43 -13.27
C ILE A 98 9.70 7.71 -13.75
N VAL A 99 9.25 8.86 -13.23
CA VAL A 99 9.73 10.18 -13.59
C VAL A 99 10.59 10.78 -12.49
N LYS A 100 10.21 10.57 -11.23
CA LYS A 100 10.92 11.12 -10.05
C LYS A 100 11.09 10.03 -8.99
N PRO A 101 12.15 10.08 -8.16
CA PRO A 101 13.30 10.98 -8.23
C PRO A 101 14.25 10.65 -9.39
N ASP A 102 14.46 9.36 -9.67
CA ASP A 102 15.31 8.86 -10.75
C ASP A 102 14.47 8.18 -11.82
N SER A 103 14.58 8.68 -13.06
CA SER A 103 13.79 8.14 -14.16
C SER A 103 14.19 6.69 -14.51
N ARG A 104 13.19 5.85 -14.73
CA ARG A 104 13.36 4.49 -15.29
C ARG A 104 12.09 4.05 -15.98
N THR A 105 12.24 3.12 -16.91
CA THR A 105 11.11 2.50 -17.59
C THR A 105 11.08 1.01 -17.31
N ILE A 106 9.93 0.52 -16.90
CA ILE A 106 9.62 -0.90 -16.77
C ILE A 106 8.67 -1.24 -17.90
N LEU A 107 9.08 -2.12 -18.80
CA LEU A 107 8.30 -2.52 -19.96
C LEU A 107 8.10 -4.03 -19.95
N ARG A 108 6.84 -4.47 -20.01
CA ARG A 108 6.47 -5.85 -20.22
C ARG A 108 5.86 -6.04 -21.59
N THR A 109 6.33 -7.05 -22.31
CA THR A 109 5.74 -7.51 -23.56
C THR A 109 5.75 -9.04 -23.59
N GLY A 110 4.57 -9.64 -23.39
CA GLY A 110 4.46 -11.10 -23.25
C GLY A 110 5.28 -11.61 -22.07
N ASP A 111 6.20 -12.54 -22.35
CA ASP A 111 7.05 -13.17 -21.33
C ASP A 111 8.33 -12.40 -21.00
N SER A 112 8.57 -11.25 -21.63
CA SER A 112 9.76 -10.44 -21.36
C SER A 112 9.42 -9.22 -20.53
N LEU A 113 10.24 -8.99 -19.48
CA LEU A 113 10.22 -7.77 -18.65
C LEU A 113 11.56 -7.06 -18.81
N PHE A 114 11.51 -5.79 -19.13
CA PHE A 114 12.66 -4.93 -19.29
C PHE A 114 12.64 -3.83 -18.22
N VAL A 115 13.78 -3.59 -17.59
CA VAL A 115 13.97 -2.45 -16.68
C VAL A 115 15.09 -1.59 -17.26
N TYR A 116 14.71 -0.46 -17.85
CA TYR A 116 15.65 0.49 -18.43
C TYR A 116 15.95 1.62 -17.45
N ASN A 117 17.23 1.83 -17.16
CA ASN A 117 17.74 2.94 -16.36
C ASN A 117 18.57 3.87 -17.27
N PRO A 118 18.05 5.05 -17.64
CA PRO A 118 18.74 5.97 -18.53
C PRO A 118 19.99 6.60 -17.87
N LYS A 119 20.03 6.76 -16.54
CA LYS A 119 21.16 7.38 -15.83
C LYS A 119 22.46 6.61 -16.01
N ILE A 120 22.38 5.29 -16.14
CA ILE A 120 23.54 4.40 -16.35
C ILE A 120 23.48 3.75 -17.74
N ASN A 121 22.56 4.19 -18.61
CA ASN A 121 22.33 3.66 -19.96
C ASN A 121 22.33 2.12 -20.01
N ARG A 122 21.54 1.50 -19.10
CA ARG A 122 21.48 0.04 -18.95
C ARG A 122 20.04 -0.45 -18.98
N VAL A 123 19.81 -1.57 -19.67
CA VAL A 123 18.58 -2.32 -19.63
C VAL A 123 18.83 -3.72 -19.07
N GLU A 124 18.03 -4.11 -18.11
CA GLU A 124 17.95 -5.46 -17.57
C GLU A 124 16.76 -6.18 -18.20
N GLU A 125 17.01 -7.37 -18.76
CA GLU A 125 15.99 -8.19 -19.41
C GLU A 125 15.77 -9.44 -18.59
N PHE A 126 14.54 -9.63 -18.12
CA PHE A 126 14.10 -10.79 -17.34
C PHE A 126 13.16 -11.63 -18.23
N ASP A 127 13.44 -12.91 -18.31
CA ASP A 127 12.51 -13.89 -18.86
C ASP A 127 11.54 -14.30 -17.75
N LEU A 128 10.27 -13.97 -17.90
CA LEU A 128 9.24 -14.30 -16.92
C LEU A 128 8.92 -15.79 -16.92
N GLY A 129 8.99 -16.46 -18.07
CA GLY A 129 8.85 -17.90 -18.19
C GLY A 129 7.81 -18.51 -17.23
N LYS A 130 8.28 -19.40 -16.33
CA LYS A 130 7.45 -20.03 -15.30
C LYS A 130 6.95 -19.04 -14.22
N ASN A 131 7.59 -17.87 -14.06
CA ASN A 131 7.24 -16.85 -13.08
C ASN A 131 6.23 -15.83 -13.63
N ARG A 132 5.78 -15.98 -14.87
CA ARG A 132 4.80 -15.10 -15.52
C ARG A 132 3.54 -14.90 -14.67
N SER A 133 2.98 -16.01 -14.17
CA SER A 133 1.77 -15.96 -13.34
C SER A 133 1.97 -15.15 -12.05
N MET A 134 3.19 -15.18 -11.49
CA MET A 134 3.52 -14.40 -10.29
C MET A 134 3.51 -12.89 -10.61
N VAL A 135 4.16 -12.47 -11.71
CA VAL A 135 4.15 -11.06 -12.13
C VAL A 135 2.73 -10.58 -12.43
N ASP A 136 1.91 -11.39 -13.10
CA ASP A 136 0.50 -11.07 -13.38
C ASP A 136 -0.32 -10.88 -12.12
N GLN A 137 -0.08 -11.71 -11.12
CA GLN A 137 -0.77 -11.64 -9.84
C GLN A 137 -0.44 -10.37 -9.05
N TYR A 138 0.75 -9.80 -9.22
CA TYR A 138 1.12 -8.56 -8.51
C TYR A 138 0.75 -7.32 -9.30
N VAL A 139 1.13 -7.26 -10.56
CA VAL A 139 1.07 -6.03 -11.36
C VAL A 139 -0.34 -5.77 -11.90
N LEU A 140 -1.05 -6.84 -12.29
CA LEU A 140 -2.39 -6.74 -12.87
C LEU A 140 -3.50 -7.08 -11.88
N LEU A 141 -3.15 -7.28 -10.59
CA LEU A 141 -4.11 -7.62 -9.56
C LEU A 141 -5.24 -6.58 -9.47
N GLY A 142 -6.47 -7.01 -9.74
CA GLY A 142 -7.64 -6.14 -9.76
C GLY A 142 -7.87 -5.36 -11.06
N PHE A 143 -6.90 -5.30 -11.98
CA PHE A 143 -7.08 -4.65 -13.27
C PHE A 143 -7.49 -5.67 -14.34
N GLY A 144 -8.80 -5.83 -14.54
CA GLY A 144 -9.34 -6.81 -15.49
C GLY A 144 -9.14 -8.28 -15.08
N THR A 145 -8.68 -8.54 -13.88
CA THR A 145 -8.54 -9.89 -13.33
C THR A 145 -9.90 -10.41 -12.86
N LYS A 146 -10.29 -11.59 -13.32
CA LYS A 146 -11.53 -12.24 -12.86
C LYS A 146 -11.41 -12.64 -11.38
N SER A 147 -12.50 -12.48 -10.64
CA SER A 147 -12.60 -12.83 -9.21
C SER A 147 -12.23 -14.28 -8.92
N GLU A 148 -12.57 -15.20 -9.84
CA GLU A 148 -12.19 -16.62 -9.75
C GLU A 148 -10.67 -16.79 -9.65
N ASN A 149 -9.89 -16.07 -10.48
CA ASN A 149 -8.44 -16.13 -10.46
C ASN A 149 -7.86 -15.52 -9.18
N ILE A 150 -8.48 -14.44 -8.68
CA ILE A 150 -8.11 -13.86 -7.38
C ILE A 150 -8.37 -14.87 -6.27
N LYS A 151 -9.56 -15.43 -6.18
CA LYS A 151 -9.95 -16.44 -5.17
C LYS A 151 -9.12 -17.72 -5.27
N LYS A 152 -8.64 -18.09 -6.47
CA LYS A 152 -7.73 -19.24 -6.65
C LYS A 152 -6.37 -19.01 -6.00
N SER A 153 -5.83 -17.80 -6.10
CA SER A 153 -4.47 -17.46 -5.62
C SER A 153 -4.45 -16.90 -4.20
N TYR A 154 -5.55 -16.33 -3.71
CA TYR A 154 -5.64 -15.64 -2.43
C TYR A 154 -6.84 -16.11 -1.60
N LEU A 155 -6.69 -16.05 -0.28
CA LEU A 155 -7.80 -15.92 0.65
C LEU A 155 -8.18 -14.44 0.68
N VAL A 156 -9.45 -14.13 0.46
CA VAL A 156 -9.92 -12.75 0.32
C VAL A 156 -11.01 -12.46 1.34
N SER A 157 -10.91 -11.30 1.98
CA SER A 157 -11.95 -10.78 2.88
C SER A 157 -12.19 -9.29 2.63
N VAL A 158 -13.41 -8.84 2.88
CA VAL A 158 -13.74 -7.41 3.00
C VAL A 158 -13.42 -7.00 4.43
N ILE A 159 -12.56 -6.00 4.60
CA ILE A 159 -12.12 -5.54 5.92
C ILE A 159 -12.68 -4.18 6.32
N GLY A 160 -13.33 -3.47 5.40
CA GLY A 160 -13.96 -2.18 5.69
C GLY A 160 -14.24 -1.37 4.44
N GLU A 161 -14.60 -0.13 4.68
CA GLU A 161 -14.80 0.92 3.66
C GLU A 161 -13.99 2.13 4.10
N GLU A 162 -13.32 2.79 3.17
CA GLU A 162 -12.53 3.99 3.41
C GLU A 162 -12.76 5.00 2.28
N GLU A 163 -12.47 6.25 2.54
CA GLU A 163 -12.47 7.29 1.50
C GLU A 163 -11.03 7.63 1.13
N ILE A 164 -10.68 7.50 -0.15
CA ILE A 164 -9.38 7.86 -0.71
C ILE A 164 -9.62 8.86 -1.86
N ASP A 165 -9.01 10.04 -1.80
CA ASP A 165 -9.16 11.10 -2.79
C ASP A 165 -10.63 11.45 -3.08
N HIS A 166 -11.46 11.58 -2.04
CA HIS A 166 -12.91 11.83 -2.14
C HIS A 166 -13.70 10.74 -2.88
N LYS A 167 -13.12 9.53 -3.01
CA LYS A 167 -13.80 8.36 -3.57
C LYS A 167 -14.10 7.37 -2.47
N LYS A 168 -15.33 6.88 -2.44
CA LYS A 168 -15.72 5.76 -1.57
C LYS A 168 -15.07 4.49 -2.08
N THR A 169 -14.44 3.75 -1.19
CA THR A 169 -13.76 2.50 -1.51
C THR A 169 -14.16 1.39 -0.58
N VAL A 170 -14.20 0.18 -1.13
CA VAL A 170 -14.26 -1.06 -0.35
C VAL A 170 -12.85 -1.59 -0.20
N VAL A 171 -12.44 -1.93 1.02
CA VAL A 171 -11.10 -2.43 1.31
C VAL A 171 -11.13 -3.96 1.35
N LEU A 172 -10.38 -4.56 0.43
CA LEU A 172 -10.14 -6.00 0.40
C LEU A 172 -8.79 -6.31 1.03
N GLU A 173 -8.74 -7.35 1.87
CA GLU A 173 -7.48 -7.96 2.30
C GLU A 173 -7.31 -9.32 1.63
N LEU A 174 -6.14 -9.53 1.03
CA LEU A 174 -5.78 -10.73 0.30
C LEU A 174 -4.57 -11.39 0.94
N THR A 175 -4.70 -12.64 1.35
CA THR A 175 -3.59 -13.45 1.87
C THR A 175 -3.20 -14.48 0.80
N PRO A 176 -1.95 -14.48 0.31
CA PRO A 176 -1.51 -15.43 -0.70
C PRO A 176 -1.63 -16.88 -0.18
N LYS A 177 -2.13 -17.80 -1.02
CA LYS A 177 -2.22 -19.23 -0.71
C LYS A 177 -0.89 -19.96 -0.90
N SER A 178 -0.06 -19.46 -1.83
CA SER A 178 1.27 -20.04 -2.11
C SER A 178 2.28 -19.63 -1.05
N ASP A 179 3.01 -20.60 -0.49
CA ASP A 179 4.11 -20.36 0.45
C ASP A 179 5.23 -19.55 -0.19
N GLN A 180 5.55 -19.83 -1.46
CA GLN A 180 6.57 -19.10 -2.22
C GLN A 180 6.26 -17.60 -2.25
N ILE A 181 4.99 -17.23 -2.41
CA ILE A 181 4.56 -15.83 -2.40
C ILE A 181 4.54 -15.29 -0.98
N ARG A 182 4.01 -16.05 0.00
CA ARG A 182 3.95 -15.62 1.41
C ARG A 182 5.31 -15.33 2.02
N ASN A 183 6.35 -16.03 1.57
CA ASN A 183 7.72 -15.79 2.02
C ASN A 183 8.25 -14.41 1.58
N GLN A 184 7.58 -13.72 0.66
CA GLN A 184 7.91 -12.38 0.21
C GLN A 184 6.85 -11.37 0.62
N ILE A 185 5.57 -11.67 0.37
CA ILE A 185 4.42 -10.80 0.65
C ILE A 185 3.43 -11.57 1.52
N ILE A 186 3.26 -11.14 2.75
CA ILE A 186 2.37 -11.82 3.71
C ILE A 186 0.89 -11.51 3.45
N LYS A 187 0.59 -10.28 2.99
CA LYS A 187 -0.76 -9.85 2.64
C LYS A 187 -0.74 -8.64 1.71
N ILE A 188 -1.85 -8.43 1.05
CA ILE A 188 -2.11 -7.27 0.18
C ILE A 188 -3.42 -6.64 0.63
N GLN A 189 -3.46 -5.32 0.74
CA GLN A 189 -4.70 -4.57 0.89
C GLN A 189 -4.99 -3.81 -0.40
N MET A 190 -6.23 -3.86 -0.86
CA MET A 190 -6.68 -3.16 -2.07
C MET A 190 -7.89 -2.30 -1.74
N TRP A 191 -7.83 -1.03 -2.10
CA TRP A 191 -8.92 -0.07 -2.05
C TRP A 191 -9.60 -0.01 -3.41
N ILE A 192 -10.79 -0.58 -3.50
CA ILE A 192 -11.57 -0.67 -4.74
C ILE A 192 -12.57 0.48 -4.76
N ASP A 193 -12.44 1.36 -5.74
CA ASP A 193 -13.38 2.47 -5.96
C ASP A 193 -14.78 1.95 -6.33
N GLU A 194 -15.79 2.34 -5.59
CA GLU A 194 -17.18 1.88 -5.79
C GLU A 194 -17.80 2.38 -7.09
N ALA A 195 -17.24 3.40 -7.73
CA ALA A 195 -17.74 3.91 -8.99
C ALA A 195 -17.19 3.13 -10.20
N SER A 196 -15.89 2.84 -10.22
CA SER A 196 -15.20 2.18 -11.34
C SER A 196 -15.01 0.67 -11.16
N TRP A 197 -15.04 0.21 -9.91
CA TRP A 197 -14.70 -1.16 -9.50
C TRP A 197 -13.28 -1.58 -9.90
N LEU A 198 -12.39 -0.59 -9.90
CA LEU A 198 -10.95 -0.77 -10.09
C LEU A 198 -10.22 -0.38 -8.81
N PRO A 199 -9.03 -0.96 -8.53
CA PRO A 199 -8.21 -0.52 -7.43
C PRO A 199 -7.69 0.91 -7.69
N ILE A 200 -7.81 1.78 -6.69
CA ILE A 200 -7.16 3.09 -6.68
C ILE A 200 -5.96 3.12 -5.76
N GLN A 201 -5.82 2.12 -4.89
CA GLN A 201 -4.66 1.94 -4.06
C GLN A 201 -4.43 0.46 -3.75
N GLN A 202 -3.17 0.07 -3.70
CA GLN A 202 -2.74 -1.28 -3.31
C GLN A 202 -1.55 -1.19 -2.38
N LYS A 203 -1.60 -1.91 -1.26
CA LYS A 203 -0.51 -1.97 -0.27
C LYS A 203 -0.08 -3.41 -0.06
N PHE A 204 1.20 -3.66 -0.25
CA PHE A 204 1.84 -4.96 -0.17
C PHE A 204 2.71 -5.01 1.09
N PHE A 205 2.44 -5.93 1.99
CA PHE A 205 3.19 -6.09 3.23
C PHE A 205 4.25 -7.17 3.05
N GLU A 206 5.52 -6.80 3.20
CA GLU A 206 6.66 -7.70 3.05
C GLU A 206 6.78 -8.65 4.24
N ALA A 207 7.31 -9.84 4.01
CA ALA A 207 7.48 -10.84 5.06
C ALA A 207 8.64 -10.46 5.98
N GLY A 208 8.45 -10.61 7.30
CA GLY A 208 9.51 -10.61 8.32
C GLY A 208 10.07 -9.25 8.74
N SER A 209 9.93 -8.20 7.92
CA SER A 209 10.57 -6.89 8.19
C SER A 209 9.64 -5.83 8.77
N GLY A 210 8.33 -5.95 8.53
CA GLY A 210 7.37 -4.87 8.74
C GLY A 210 7.40 -3.81 7.65
N ASP A 211 8.19 -4.03 6.61
CA ASP A 211 8.26 -3.18 5.43
C ASP A 211 6.98 -3.33 4.59
N TYR A 212 6.68 -2.32 3.83
CA TYR A 212 5.63 -2.39 2.84
C TYR A 212 5.92 -1.48 1.66
N PHE A 213 5.28 -1.76 0.54
CA PHE A 213 5.17 -0.80 -0.55
C PHE A 213 3.71 -0.59 -0.93
N LEU A 214 3.43 0.59 -1.46
CA LEU A 214 2.09 1.03 -1.80
C LEU A 214 2.12 1.65 -3.20
N PHE A 215 1.16 1.27 -4.02
CA PHE A 215 0.84 1.95 -5.26
C PHE A 215 -0.47 2.71 -5.09
N HIS A 216 -0.43 3.99 -5.42
CA HIS A 216 -1.60 4.85 -5.50
C HIS A 216 -1.80 5.27 -6.96
N TYR A 217 -3.02 5.08 -7.48
CA TYR A 217 -3.38 5.30 -8.88
C TYR A 217 -4.28 6.52 -8.98
N ILE A 218 -3.73 7.59 -9.59
CA ILE A 218 -4.36 8.90 -9.72
C ILE A 218 -4.76 9.10 -11.18
N ASN A 219 -5.83 9.84 -11.47
CA ASN A 219 -6.27 10.15 -12.83
C ASN A 219 -6.46 8.90 -13.70
N THR A 220 -7.01 7.84 -13.11
CA THR A 220 -7.21 6.56 -13.80
C THR A 220 -8.22 6.69 -14.93
N ILE A 221 -7.83 6.29 -16.14
CA ILE A 221 -8.68 6.25 -17.33
C ILE A 221 -8.70 4.83 -17.87
N LYS A 222 -9.89 4.23 -17.89
CA LYS A 222 -10.16 2.90 -18.45
C LYS A 222 -10.50 3.02 -19.92
N ASN A 223 -10.01 2.06 -20.71
CA ASN A 223 -10.35 1.87 -22.12
C ASN A 223 -9.91 3.01 -23.06
N LEU A 224 -8.94 3.84 -22.65
CA LEU A 224 -8.30 4.77 -23.56
C LEU A 224 -7.52 4.00 -24.63
N LYS A 225 -7.67 4.38 -25.90
CA LYS A 225 -6.92 3.74 -26.99
C LYS A 225 -5.40 3.98 -26.84
N ILE A 226 -4.64 2.92 -26.59
CA ILE A 226 -3.17 2.96 -26.49
C ILE A 226 -2.58 2.25 -27.69
N GLY A 227 -1.82 2.98 -28.51
CA GLY A 227 -1.16 2.42 -29.69
C GLY A 227 0.04 1.52 -29.34
N ASP A 228 0.40 0.61 -30.24
CA ASP A 228 1.53 -0.32 -30.04
C ASP A 228 2.88 0.37 -29.80
N GLY A 229 3.03 1.61 -30.32
CA GLY A 229 4.25 2.40 -30.11
C GLY A 229 4.58 2.61 -28.64
N LYS A 230 3.56 2.71 -27.76
CA LYS A 230 3.76 2.90 -26.31
C LYS A 230 4.45 1.69 -25.64
N PHE A 231 4.29 0.50 -26.24
CA PHE A 231 4.85 -0.75 -25.69
C PHE A 231 6.08 -1.23 -26.46
N LYS A 232 6.76 -0.34 -27.21
CA LYS A 232 8.03 -0.64 -27.85
C LYS A 232 9.20 -0.25 -26.98
N GLN A 233 10.32 -0.95 -27.17
CA GLN A 233 11.61 -0.56 -26.61
C GLN A 233 12.07 0.72 -27.32
N ASP A 234 12.16 1.82 -26.56
CA ASP A 234 12.49 3.16 -27.04
C ASP A 234 13.82 3.71 -26.51
N TRP A 235 14.64 2.84 -25.91
CA TRP A 235 15.97 3.21 -25.43
C TRP A 235 17.03 3.18 -26.55
N PRO A 236 18.17 3.88 -26.38
CA PRO A 236 19.23 3.95 -27.39
C PRO A 236 19.77 2.59 -27.80
N LYS A 237 20.18 2.46 -29.06
CA LYS A 237 20.82 1.24 -29.55
C LYS A 237 22.14 0.90 -28.83
N SER A 238 22.80 1.93 -28.27
CA SER A 238 24.04 1.81 -27.48
C SER A 238 23.83 1.38 -26.03
N VAL A 239 22.58 1.04 -25.64
CA VAL A 239 22.28 0.61 -24.27
C VAL A 239 23.02 -0.67 -23.90
N SER A 240 23.62 -0.72 -22.73
CA SER A 240 24.16 -1.96 -22.16
C SER A 240 23.02 -2.89 -21.78
N ARG A 241 23.02 -4.11 -22.30
CA ARG A 241 22.01 -5.13 -22.02
C ARG A 241 22.56 -6.17 -21.06
N VAL A 242 21.82 -6.44 -20.01
CA VAL A 242 22.16 -7.46 -19.02
C VAL A 242 20.96 -8.40 -18.86
N LYS A 243 21.24 -9.70 -18.82
CA LYS A 243 20.27 -10.72 -18.42
C LYS A 243 20.67 -11.21 -17.04
N PRO A 244 20.04 -10.69 -15.99
CA PRO A 244 20.29 -11.20 -14.64
C PRO A 244 19.96 -12.69 -14.60
N HIS A 245 20.81 -13.48 -13.99
CA HIS A 245 20.50 -14.89 -13.75
C HIS A 245 19.35 -14.97 -12.74
N ALA A 246 18.31 -15.73 -13.07
CA ALA A 246 17.18 -16.02 -12.20
C ALA A 246 17.58 -16.96 -11.08
#